data_52c44da02075b61c30c1b80018102eec
#
_entry.id   52c44da02075b61c30c1b80018102eec
#
_cell.length_a   1.000
_cell.length_b   1.000
_cell.length_c   1.000
_cell.angle_alpha   90.00
_cell.angle_beta   90.00
_cell.angle_gamma   90.00
#
_symmetry.space_group_name_H-M   'P 1'
#
loop_
_entity.id
_entity.type
_entity.pdbx_description
1 polymer ?
#
loop_
_entity_poly.entity_id
_entity_poly.type
_entity_poly.pdbx_seq_one_letter_code
_entity_poly.pdbx_strand_id
1 'polypeptide(L)'
;GSGVTENLAELLARHRQRETALYAVPDRDGKTDLAALARAAGPLLRVVTLPENAADVNAFAQNGSGAEDFRALLSNAPPWLDLQIEKANRAQGPDRDRAIENLFSYLADLPDLTRDRYIRRIARDLDLRDETVRRRLYARLEGTERYVIRDGCFCALREGDPRPLCNFTAEITEDVARDDGETVTRFFTVRGRLADGTPLPPVRIESDRFEKMTWVTAHWGTRAVIRAGATVRDQVREAIQLRSTDVTARYVYTHTGWQEIDGKRVYLTASGALGLGGVVVELGRDLDRYRLPTQPEDPAGAMRASLRFLEVGPDTVTVPFWAAVYLAPIAEILYPAFVLWAYGISGAMKSTLAALALSHYGHFTDRDLFLWGSTRNYLEKLCFLAKDALLVIDDFCPQSDPHRAREMEQNAAHIVRAVGNRAGRGRLAGDLSLRTVYRPRAMVLSTGELVPEGFSETARILTVEMRRGDVDLDRLTDAQAEADRYPHALAGYILWLADNWDDLARTLPEEHRNFRAGLMMEYRNYHLRVSDTLATLYLGFHLGLTYAVEMGALGEAEAAVWRERGWAALKAGVEAQAQRLERQRPTLLFLQVLSSLVAQGKA
;
A
#
# COMPACT_ATOMS: atom_id res chain seq x y z
N GLY A 1 -8.72 -11.90 45.06
CA GLY A 1 -8.64 -12.74 43.88
C GLY A 1 -7.24 -13.31 43.71
N SER A 2 -7.15 -14.52 43.24
CA SER A 2 -5.90 -15.27 43.14
C SER A 2 -4.99 -14.91 41.97
N GLY A 3 -5.35 -13.94 41.13
CA GLY A 3 -4.58 -13.52 39.97
C GLY A 3 -4.69 -12.02 39.67
N VAL A 4 -3.71 -11.48 38.92
CA VAL A 4 -3.72 -10.11 38.44
C VAL A 4 -4.54 -10.09 37.14
N THR A 5 -5.75 -9.50 37.21
CA THR A 5 -6.54 -9.21 36.00
C THR A 5 -6.01 -7.96 35.32
N GLU A 6 -6.33 -7.78 34.03
CA GLU A 6 -5.90 -6.61 33.21
C GLU A 6 -6.31 -5.28 33.89
N ASN A 7 -7.53 -5.18 34.38
CA ASN A 7 -8.03 -4.03 35.14
C ASN A 7 -7.26 -3.76 36.44
N LEU A 8 -6.86 -4.82 37.16
CA LEU A 8 -6.07 -4.70 38.39
C LEU A 8 -4.64 -4.25 38.08
N ALA A 9 -4.03 -4.76 37.02
CA ALA A 9 -2.69 -4.36 36.58
C ALA A 9 -2.65 -2.86 36.23
N GLU A 10 -3.67 -2.36 35.53
CA GLU A 10 -3.79 -0.94 35.16
C GLU A 10 -3.99 -0.04 36.39
N LEU A 11 -4.80 -0.47 37.36
CA LEU A 11 -5.02 0.24 38.62
C LEU A 11 -3.71 0.33 39.42
N LEU A 12 -2.98 -0.77 39.55
CA LEU A 12 -1.71 -0.84 40.26
C LEU A 12 -0.65 0.02 39.61
N ALA A 13 -0.57 0.07 38.27
CA ALA A 13 0.33 0.92 37.54
C ALA A 13 0.07 2.42 37.80
N ARG A 14 -1.20 2.85 37.83
CA ARG A 14 -1.59 4.22 38.18
C ARG A 14 -1.18 4.62 39.59
N HIS A 15 -1.29 3.70 40.56
CA HIS A 15 -0.86 3.96 41.95
C HIS A 15 0.66 3.97 42.12
N ARG A 16 1.38 3.16 41.33
CA ARG A 16 2.86 3.19 41.25
C ARG A 16 3.38 4.57 40.84
N GLN A 17 2.73 5.22 39.87
CA GLN A 17 3.10 6.57 39.40
C GLN A 17 2.89 7.68 40.45
N ARG A 18 2.02 7.45 41.46
CA ARG A 18 1.69 8.40 42.52
C ARG A 18 2.53 8.24 43.79
N GLU A 19 3.58 7.39 43.76
CA GLU A 19 4.43 7.07 44.93
C GLU A 19 3.66 6.62 46.18
N THR A 20 2.46 6.06 46.02
CA THR A 20 1.62 5.59 47.10
C THR A 20 2.11 4.22 47.58
N ALA A 21 2.25 4.02 48.87
CA ALA A 21 2.60 2.71 49.42
C ALA A 21 1.46 1.70 49.15
N LEU A 22 1.79 0.61 48.47
CA LEU A 22 0.87 -0.48 48.15
C LEU A 22 1.13 -1.66 49.10
N TYR A 23 0.07 -2.31 49.53
CA TYR A 23 0.12 -3.44 50.46
C TYR A 23 -0.58 -4.65 49.86
N ALA A 24 0.05 -5.81 49.90
CA ALA A 24 -0.57 -7.11 49.65
C ALA A 24 -0.79 -7.83 50.96
N VAL A 25 -2.00 -8.33 51.16
CA VAL A 25 -2.35 -9.19 52.31
C VAL A 25 -2.72 -10.56 51.74
N PRO A 26 -1.77 -11.49 51.62
CA PRO A 26 -2.03 -12.80 51.05
C PRO A 26 -2.82 -13.66 52.05
N ASP A 27 -3.80 -14.41 51.51
CA ASP A 27 -4.48 -15.46 52.26
C ASP A 27 -3.53 -16.64 52.50
N ARG A 28 -3.72 -17.39 53.57
CA ARG A 28 -2.89 -18.57 53.91
C ARG A 28 -3.13 -19.79 53.02
N ASP A 29 -4.11 -19.72 52.13
CA ASP A 29 -4.39 -20.81 51.17
C ASP A 29 -3.33 -21.00 50.08
N GLY A 30 -2.33 -20.11 50.05
CA GLY A 30 -1.20 -20.14 49.10
C GLY A 30 -1.55 -19.81 47.64
N LYS A 31 -2.78 -19.37 47.35
CA LYS A 31 -3.23 -19.10 45.98
C LYS A 31 -2.87 -17.68 45.49
N THR A 32 -2.37 -16.81 46.36
CA THR A 32 -2.00 -15.44 45.99
C THR A 32 -0.64 -15.43 45.30
N ASP A 33 -0.59 -15.09 43.99
CA ASP A 33 0.67 -14.91 43.26
C ASP A 33 1.30 -13.55 43.59
N LEU A 34 2.06 -13.51 44.70
CA LEU A 34 2.77 -12.31 45.14
C LEU A 34 3.82 -11.83 44.12
N ALA A 35 4.39 -12.72 43.31
CA ALA A 35 5.37 -12.36 42.30
C ALA A 35 4.71 -11.62 41.11
N ALA A 36 3.50 -12.06 40.72
CA ALA A 36 2.70 -11.35 39.71
C ALA A 36 2.25 -9.97 40.22
N LEU A 37 1.82 -9.89 41.48
CA LEU A 37 1.44 -8.62 42.11
C LEU A 37 2.62 -7.65 42.23
N ALA A 38 3.81 -8.14 42.61
CA ALA A 38 5.02 -7.32 42.68
C ALA A 38 5.51 -6.82 41.28
N ARG A 39 5.30 -7.62 40.23
CA ARG A 39 5.56 -7.17 38.85
C ARG A 39 4.63 -6.02 38.43
N ALA A 40 3.35 -6.11 38.77
CA ALA A 40 2.36 -5.10 38.42
C ALA A 40 2.46 -3.82 39.29
N ALA A 41 2.61 -3.98 40.63
CA ALA A 41 2.64 -2.88 41.58
C ALA A 41 4.02 -2.28 41.83
N GLY A 42 5.08 -2.94 41.37
CA GLY A 42 6.48 -2.61 41.63
C GLY A 42 7.10 -3.38 42.80
N PRO A 43 8.45 -3.49 42.82
CA PRO A 43 9.17 -4.36 43.78
C PRO A 43 9.15 -3.85 45.25
N LEU A 44 8.68 -2.63 45.46
CA LEU A 44 8.49 -2.04 46.79
C LEU A 44 7.09 -2.30 47.38
N LEU A 45 6.24 -3.12 46.73
CA LEU A 45 5.00 -3.62 47.26
C LEU A 45 5.24 -4.21 48.66
N ARG A 46 4.52 -3.73 49.68
CA ARG A 46 4.65 -4.22 51.04
C ARG A 46 3.78 -5.47 51.28
N VAL A 47 4.35 -6.49 51.90
CA VAL A 47 3.65 -7.75 52.15
C VAL A 47 3.31 -7.86 53.62
N VAL A 48 2.01 -7.94 53.92
CA VAL A 48 1.48 -8.11 55.27
C VAL A 48 1.39 -9.58 55.59
N THR A 49 2.02 -10.00 56.67
CA THR A 49 1.87 -11.38 57.16
C THR A 49 0.86 -11.39 58.31
N LEU A 50 -0.24 -12.14 58.16
CA LEU A 50 -1.25 -12.31 59.18
C LEU A 50 -0.75 -13.27 60.27
N PRO A 51 -1.19 -13.10 61.55
CA PRO A 51 -0.85 -14.00 62.65
C PRO A 51 -1.33 -15.45 62.39
N GLU A 52 -0.74 -16.40 63.11
CA GLU A 52 -1.00 -17.84 62.86
C GLU A 52 -2.47 -18.26 63.04
N ASN A 53 -3.22 -17.55 63.88
CA ASN A 53 -4.63 -17.77 64.16
C ASN A 53 -5.61 -17.14 63.16
N ALA A 54 -5.11 -16.44 62.10
CA ALA A 54 -5.93 -15.80 61.07
C ALA A 54 -5.58 -16.31 59.68
N ALA A 55 -6.53 -16.95 58.99
CA ALA A 55 -6.35 -17.46 57.64
C ALA A 55 -6.43 -16.34 56.57
N ASP A 56 -7.24 -15.32 56.80
CA ASP A 56 -7.48 -14.15 55.97
C ASP A 56 -7.81 -12.92 56.84
N VAL A 57 -8.05 -11.76 56.17
CA VAL A 57 -8.38 -10.50 56.86
C VAL A 57 -9.70 -10.59 57.63
N ASN A 58 -10.69 -11.37 57.16
CA ASN A 58 -11.97 -11.56 57.84
C ASN A 58 -11.78 -12.38 59.12
N ALA A 59 -11.02 -13.46 59.04
CA ALA A 59 -10.68 -14.27 60.24
C ALA A 59 -9.88 -13.45 61.26
N PHE A 60 -8.97 -12.57 60.81
CA PHE A 60 -8.23 -11.66 61.66
C PHE A 60 -9.18 -10.72 62.44
N ALA A 61 -10.17 -10.14 61.79
CA ALA A 61 -11.15 -9.26 62.41
C ALA A 61 -12.11 -10.03 63.38
N GLN A 62 -12.50 -11.25 63.00
CA GLN A 62 -13.37 -12.10 63.81
C GLN A 62 -12.70 -12.61 65.11
N ASN A 63 -11.37 -12.70 65.11
CA ASN A 63 -10.58 -13.10 66.26
C ASN A 63 -10.40 -12.00 67.31
N GLY A 64 -11.15 -10.89 67.21
CA GLY A 64 -11.13 -9.78 68.13
C GLY A 64 -10.02 -8.76 67.94
N SER A 65 -9.29 -8.86 66.84
CA SER A 65 -8.25 -7.91 66.45
C SER A 65 -8.86 -6.63 65.84
N GLY A 66 -8.46 -5.46 66.35
CA GLY A 66 -9.01 -4.17 65.97
C GLY A 66 -8.27 -3.49 64.82
N ALA A 67 -8.76 -2.31 64.45
CA ALA A 67 -8.14 -1.49 63.41
C ALA A 67 -6.71 -1.04 63.79
N GLU A 68 -6.40 -0.90 65.08
CA GLU A 68 -5.05 -0.54 65.53
C GLU A 68 -4.07 -1.68 65.35
N ASP A 69 -4.48 -2.91 65.61
CA ASP A 69 -3.66 -4.10 65.38
C ASP A 69 -3.36 -4.28 63.91
N PHE A 70 -4.33 -4.05 63.05
CA PHE A 70 -4.11 -4.10 61.59
C PHE A 70 -3.18 -2.97 61.09
N ARG A 71 -3.30 -1.75 61.65
CA ARG A 71 -2.35 -0.66 61.32
C ARG A 71 -0.93 -1.00 61.75
N ALA A 72 -0.77 -1.69 62.89
CA ALA A 72 0.56 -2.15 63.32
C ALA A 72 1.15 -3.17 62.35
N LEU A 73 0.33 -4.10 61.78
CA LEU A 73 0.77 -5.03 60.76
C LEU A 73 1.16 -4.31 59.47
N LEU A 74 0.38 -3.31 59.03
CA LEU A 74 0.72 -2.50 57.85
C LEU A 74 2.05 -1.74 58.05
N SER A 75 2.25 -1.13 59.21
CA SER A 75 3.47 -0.35 59.52
C SER A 75 4.73 -1.22 59.53
N ASN A 76 4.60 -2.49 59.93
CA ASN A 76 5.73 -3.43 59.99
C ASN A 76 5.89 -4.30 58.73
N ALA A 77 5.01 -4.15 57.72
CA ALA A 77 5.04 -4.96 56.52
C ALA A 77 6.31 -4.65 55.69
N PRO A 78 7.19 -5.64 55.42
CA PRO A 78 8.39 -5.44 54.63
C PRO A 78 8.06 -5.30 53.13
N PRO A 79 8.88 -4.58 52.36
CA PRO A 79 8.81 -4.61 50.92
C PRO A 79 9.04 -6.03 50.36
N TRP A 80 8.36 -6.36 49.27
CA TRP A 80 8.54 -7.63 48.57
C TRP A 80 10.00 -7.92 48.23
N LEU A 81 10.73 -6.90 47.77
CA LEU A 81 12.14 -7.04 47.44
C LEU A 81 12.99 -7.47 48.65
N ASP A 82 12.67 -6.97 49.84
CA ASP A 82 13.36 -7.34 51.08
C ASP A 82 13.19 -8.83 51.37
N LEU A 83 11.98 -9.35 51.21
CA LEU A 83 11.68 -10.79 51.37
C LEU A 83 12.42 -11.63 50.30
N GLN A 84 12.61 -11.13 49.09
CA GLN A 84 13.37 -11.84 48.07
C GLN A 84 14.88 -11.86 48.40
N ILE A 85 15.43 -10.80 48.99
CA ILE A 85 16.82 -10.77 49.46
C ILE A 85 17.03 -11.80 50.57
N GLU A 86 16.11 -11.85 51.56
CA GLU A 86 16.18 -12.85 52.64
C GLU A 86 16.06 -14.28 52.09
N LYS A 87 15.16 -14.50 51.11
CA LYS A 87 15.02 -15.80 50.44
C LYS A 87 16.31 -16.22 49.73
N ALA A 88 16.94 -15.30 49.03
CA ALA A 88 18.23 -15.54 48.34
C ALA A 88 19.36 -15.81 49.34
N ASN A 89 19.34 -15.16 50.52
CA ASN A 89 20.34 -15.38 51.57
C ASN A 89 20.21 -16.75 52.22
N ARG A 90 18.99 -17.27 52.33
CA ARG A 90 18.72 -18.60 52.91
C ARG A 90 18.94 -19.75 51.93
N ALA A 91 18.93 -19.49 50.63
CA ALA A 91 19.13 -20.49 49.58
C ALA A 91 20.60 -20.92 49.47
N GLN A 92 20.86 -22.13 48.96
CA GLN A 92 22.20 -22.69 48.77
C GLN A 92 22.38 -23.22 47.35
N GLY A 93 23.62 -23.26 46.89
CA GLY A 93 23.99 -23.82 45.59
C GLY A 93 23.30 -23.15 44.40
N PRO A 94 22.87 -23.90 43.37
CA PRO A 94 22.26 -23.37 42.17
C PRO A 94 20.99 -22.55 42.39
N ASP A 95 20.24 -22.84 43.46
CA ASP A 95 19.00 -22.13 43.80
C ASP A 95 19.30 -20.74 44.38
N ARG A 96 20.45 -20.57 45.06
CA ARG A 96 20.94 -19.28 45.51
C ARG A 96 21.31 -18.40 44.33
N ASP A 97 22.05 -18.94 43.36
CA ASP A 97 22.45 -18.22 42.14
C ASP A 97 21.24 -17.76 41.34
N ARG A 98 20.24 -18.63 41.18
CA ARG A 98 18.98 -18.30 40.50
C ARG A 98 18.18 -17.22 41.27
N ALA A 99 18.16 -17.28 42.58
CA ALA A 99 17.48 -16.28 43.41
C ALA A 99 18.17 -14.92 43.29
N ILE A 100 19.50 -14.87 43.29
CA ILE A 100 20.31 -13.67 43.09
C ILE A 100 20.07 -13.07 41.69
N GLU A 101 20.07 -13.89 40.64
CA GLU A 101 19.79 -13.40 39.28
C GLU A 101 18.39 -12.80 39.16
N ASN A 102 17.39 -13.35 39.85
CA ASN A 102 16.04 -12.79 39.86
C ASN A 102 15.97 -11.43 40.55
N LEU A 103 16.82 -11.15 41.59
CA LEU A 103 16.85 -9.83 42.23
C LEU A 103 17.21 -8.71 41.23
N PHE A 104 18.08 -8.94 40.27
CA PHE A 104 18.47 -7.95 39.28
C PHE A 104 17.30 -7.48 38.42
N SER A 105 16.32 -8.34 38.12
CA SER A 105 15.12 -7.95 37.38
C SER A 105 14.23 -6.98 38.17
N TYR A 106 14.18 -7.09 39.48
CA TYR A 106 13.42 -6.16 40.32
C TYR A 106 14.15 -4.85 40.58
N LEU A 107 15.49 -4.86 40.60
CA LEU A 107 16.31 -3.66 40.75
C LEU A 107 16.21 -2.72 39.54
N ALA A 108 16.01 -3.28 38.34
CA ALA A 108 15.87 -2.50 37.12
C ALA A 108 14.70 -1.51 37.20
N ASP A 109 13.63 -1.89 37.89
CA ASP A 109 12.38 -1.11 38.03
C ASP A 109 12.40 -0.04 39.12
N LEU A 110 13.51 0.09 39.87
CA LEU A 110 13.60 1.05 40.97
C LEU A 110 14.12 2.42 40.49
N PRO A 111 13.66 3.52 41.15
CA PRO A 111 14.29 4.85 40.99
C PRO A 111 15.77 4.82 41.41
N ASP A 112 16.62 5.62 40.76
CA ASP A 112 18.08 5.56 40.87
C ASP A 112 18.62 5.59 42.30
N LEU A 113 18.16 6.52 43.12
CA LEU A 113 18.60 6.62 44.54
C LEU A 113 18.17 5.38 45.37
N THR A 114 16.97 4.84 45.12
CA THR A 114 16.48 3.65 45.77
C THR A 114 17.24 2.42 45.31
N ARG A 115 17.51 2.33 43.99
CA ARG A 115 18.30 1.27 43.36
C ARG A 115 19.70 1.19 43.96
N ASP A 116 20.38 2.35 44.12
CA ASP A 116 21.69 2.41 44.71
C ASP A 116 21.76 1.94 46.16
N ARG A 117 20.72 2.25 46.96
CA ARG A 117 20.57 1.75 48.32
C ARG A 117 20.40 0.24 48.37
N TYR A 118 19.60 -0.32 47.47
CA TYR A 118 19.39 -1.77 47.38
C TYR A 118 20.61 -2.52 46.82
N ILE A 119 21.37 -1.95 45.91
CA ILE A 119 22.68 -2.49 45.44
C ILE A 119 23.60 -2.72 46.60
N ARG A 120 23.82 -1.69 47.46
CA ARG A 120 24.68 -1.77 48.65
C ARG A 120 24.16 -2.78 49.65
N ARG A 121 22.83 -2.90 49.84
CA ARG A 121 22.20 -3.85 50.70
C ARG A 121 22.40 -5.29 50.23
N ILE A 122 22.13 -5.56 48.95
CA ILE A 122 22.36 -6.87 48.31
C ILE A 122 23.81 -7.30 48.43
N ALA A 123 24.73 -6.38 48.12
CA ALA A 123 26.16 -6.65 48.27
C ALA A 123 26.53 -7.09 49.67
N ARG A 124 26.04 -6.36 50.70
CA ARG A 124 26.29 -6.66 52.10
C ARG A 124 25.60 -7.96 52.55
N ASP A 125 24.27 -8.09 52.31
CA ASP A 125 23.46 -9.14 52.87
C ASP A 125 23.72 -10.52 52.20
N LEU A 126 24.20 -10.53 50.94
CA LEU A 126 24.55 -11.75 50.18
C LEU A 126 26.06 -12.00 50.04
N ASP A 127 26.89 -11.22 50.75
CA ASP A 127 28.36 -11.31 50.72
C ASP A 127 28.93 -11.22 49.28
N LEU A 128 28.46 -10.25 48.52
CA LEU A 128 28.90 -9.96 47.17
C LEU A 128 29.68 -8.63 47.14
N ARG A 129 30.64 -8.47 46.20
CA ARG A 129 31.29 -7.19 45.97
C ARG A 129 30.29 -6.23 45.29
N ASP A 130 30.20 -4.98 45.81
CA ASP A 130 29.33 -3.91 45.29
C ASP A 130 29.50 -3.75 43.74
N GLU A 131 30.77 -3.76 43.31
CA GLU A 131 31.15 -3.70 41.90
C GLU A 131 30.60 -4.89 41.06
N THR A 132 30.53 -6.08 41.65
CA THR A 132 29.97 -7.27 40.98
C THR A 132 28.46 -7.14 40.81
N VAL A 133 27.77 -6.64 41.84
CA VAL A 133 26.32 -6.39 41.80
C VAL A 133 26.02 -5.31 40.75
N ARG A 134 26.75 -4.19 40.76
CA ARG A 134 26.64 -3.12 39.77
C ARG A 134 26.88 -3.63 38.36
N ARG A 135 28.00 -4.31 38.11
CA ARG A 135 28.35 -4.84 36.79
C ARG A 135 27.29 -5.79 36.25
N ARG A 136 26.77 -6.73 37.07
CA ARG A 136 25.70 -7.66 36.63
C ARG A 136 24.38 -6.96 36.37
N LEU A 137 24.01 -6.00 37.25
CA LEU A 137 22.81 -5.20 37.06
C LEU A 137 22.92 -4.35 35.79
N TYR A 138 24.04 -3.65 35.59
CA TYR A 138 24.24 -2.81 34.40
C TYR A 138 24.35 -3.64 33.13
N ALA A 139 24.99 -4.81 33.13
CA ALA A 139 24.96 -5.75 31.99
C ALA A 139 23.55 -6.18 31.62
N ARG A 140 22.64 -6.26 32.58
CA ARG A 140 21.21 -6.59 32.34
C ARG A 140 20.42 -5.35 31.93
N LEU A 141 20.72 -4.18 32.47
CA LEU A 141 20.18 -2.89 32.05
C LEU A 141 20.72 -2.45 30.68
N GLU A 142 21.97 -2.77 30.37
CA GLU A 142 22.59 -2.55 29.05
C GLU A 142 21.86 -3.29 27.93
N GLY A 143 21.14 -4.38 28.22
CA GLY A 143 20.18 -5.02 27.30
C GLY A 143 18.91 -4.20 27.07
N THR A 144 18.55 -3.23 27.96
CA THR A 144 17.31 -2.46 27.90
C THR A 144 17.51 -0.94 27.84
N GLU A 145 18.65 -0.39 28.30
CA GLU A 145 18.91 1.06 28.31
C GLU A 145 20.34 1.41 27.86
N ARG A 146 20.72 0.96 26.66
CA ARG A 146 22.01 1.36 26.06
C ARG A 146 22.10 2.87 25.79
N TYR A 147 20.94 3.49 25.60
CA TYR A 147 20.80 4.92 25.30
C TYR A 147 19.83 5.59 26.26
N VAL A 148 20.23 6.78 26.74
CA VAL A 148 19.42 7.64 27.61
C VAL A 148 19.26 9.02 26.97
N ILE A 149 18.18 9.71 27.36
CA ILE A 149 18.02 11.13 27.03
C ILE A 149 18.51 11.95 28.19
N ARG A 150 19.51 12.80 27.97
CA ARG A 150 20.00 13.77 28.95
C ARG A 150 20.18 15.13 28.30
N ASP A 151 19.74 16.19 28.98
CA ASP A 151 19.77 17.56 28.48
C ASP A 151 19.19 17.71 27.06
N GLY A 152 18.10 16.98 26.75
CA GLY A 152 17.45 17.00 25.44
C GLY A 152 18.24 16.32 24.31
N CYS A 153 19.27 15.52 24.63
CA CYS A 153 20.12 14.82 23.66
C CYS A 153 20.09 13.31 23.87
N PHE A 154 20.26 12.54 22.79
CA PHE A 154 20.62 11.13 22.93
C PHE A 154 22.05 10.98 23.44
N CYS A 155 22.22 10.17 24.48
CA CYS A 155 23.50 9.81 25.06
C CYS A 155 23.67 8.30 25.08
N ALA A 156 24.86 7.80 24.74
CA ALA A 156 25.24 6.41 24.98
C ALA A 156 25.78 6.28 26.41
N LEU A 157 25.33 5.26 27.13
CA LEU A 157 25.90 4.92 28.44
C LEU A 157 27.18 4.09 28.23
N ARG A 158 28.31 4.59 28.71
CA ARG A 158 29.57 3.85 28.83
C ARG A 158 30.00 3.86 30.29
N GLU A 159 30.05 2.68 30.90
CA GLU A 159 30.48 2.54 32.31
C GLU A 159 29.66 3.41 33.29
N GLY A 160 28.41 3.72 32.94
CA GLY A 160 27.52 4.58 33.71
C GLY A 160 27.63 6.08 33.41
N ASP A 161 28.57 6.50 32.53
CA ASP A 161 28.73 7.90 32.13
C ASP A 161 28.01 8.18 30.80
N PRO A 162 27.02 9.10 30.76
CA PRO A 162 26.27 9.42 29.55
C PRO A 162 27.09 10.28 28.61
N ARG A 163 27.49 9.76 27.46
CA ARG A 163 28.19 10.50 26.39
C ARG A 163 27.20 10.97 25.32
N PRO A 164 27.09 12.30 25.09
CA PRO A 164 26.16 12.81 24.08
C PRO A 164 26.56 12.36 22.68
N LEU A 165 25.59 11.82 21.93
CA LEU A 165 25.74 11.37 20.54
C LEU A 165 25.37 12.45 19.52
N CYS A 166 24.42 13.31 19.88
CA CYS A 166 23.90 14.38 19.03
C CYS A 166 23.38 15.54 19.91
N ASN A 167 22.83 16.59 19.29
CA ASN A 167 22.20 17.73 20.00
C ASN A 167 20.65 17.71 19.84
N PHE A 168 20.04 16.56 19.62
CA PHE A 168 18.61 16.43 19.45
C PHE A 168 18.10 15.09 19.98
N THR A 169 16.79 15.00 20.13
CA THR A 169 16.05 13.74 20.25
C THR A 169 15.14 13.56 19.04
N ALA A 170 14.85 12.32 18.68
CA ALA A 170 13.93 11.99 17.60
C ALA A 170 13.21 10.67 17.88
N GLU A 171 12.03 10.52 17.28
CA GLU A 171 11.22 9.32 17.35
C GLU A 171 10.56 9.04 15.99
N ILE A 172 10.39 7.79 15.67
CA ILE A 172 9.57 7.35 14.55
C ILE A 172 8.12 7.32 15.03
N THR A 173 7.25 8.08 14.35
CA THR A 173 5.81 8.13 14.68
C THR A 173 4.99 7.25 13.75
N GLU A 174 5.48 7.00 12.51
CA GLU A 174 4.79 6.13 11.55
C GLU A 174 5.81 5.25 10.83
N ASP A 175 5.43 4.01 10.60
CA ASP A 175 6.10 3.02 9.73
C ASP A 175 5.13 2.65 8.60
N VAL A 176 5.39 3.16 7.40
CA VAL A 176 4.49 3.00 6.24
C VAL A 176 5.14 2.13 5.18
N ALA A 177 4.60 0.93 4.99
CA ALA A 177 4.93 0.07 3.85
C ALA A 177 4.05 0.47 2.65
N ARG A 178 4.67 0.87 1.53
CA ARG A 178 3.98 1.22 0.27
C ARG A 178 4.21 0.15 -0.76
N ASP A 179 3.13 -0.46 -1.21
CA ASP A 179 3.11 -1.55 -2.18
C ASP A 179 2.58 -1.03 -3.52
N ASP A 180 3.36 -1.20 -4.60
CA ASP A 180 2.97 -0.85 -5.95
C ASP A 180 2.51 -2.08 -6.77
N GLY A 181 2.37 -3.23 -6.10
CA GLY A 181 1.99 -4.52 -6.67
C GLY A 181 3.16 -5.35 -7.23
N GLU A 182 4.38 -4.83 -7.23
CA GLU A 182 5.63 -5.55 -7.56
C GLU A 182 6.70 -5.35 -6.49
N THR A 183 6.74 -4.17 -5.88
CA THR A 183 7.76 -3.80 -4.87
C THR A 183 7.11 -3.14 -3.67
N VAL A 184 7.62 -3.47 -2.48
CA VAL A 184 7.23 -2.81 -1.24
C VAL A 184 8.35 -1.88 -0.80
N THR A 185 8.07 -0.58 -0.74
CA THR A 185 8.99 0.44 -0.25
C THR A 185 8.53 0.93 1.11
N ARG A 186 9.44 0.93 2.09
CA ARG A 186 9.13 1.33 3.47
C ARG A 186 9.58 2.75 3.75
N PHE A 187 8.74 3.52 4.43
CA PHE A 187 8.99 4.90 4.84
C PHE A 187 8.74 5.07 6.34
N PHE A 188 9.60 5.84 6.99
CA PHE A 188 9.41 6.27 8.37
C PHE A 188 9.07 7.76 8.42
N THR A 189 8.07 8.13 9.22
CA THR A 189 7.85 9.53 9.61
C THR A 189 8.57 9.76 10.93
N VAL A 190 9.56 10.65 10.91
CA VAL A 190 10.39 10.97 12.07
C VAL A 190 10.08 12.38 12.55
N ARG A 191 9.81 12.53 13.84
CA ARG A 191 9.71 13.81 14.55
C ARG A 191 10.92 14.00 15.43
N GLY A 192 11.38 15.21 15.58
CA GLY A 192 12.53 15.52 16.42
C GLY A 192 12.39 16.83 17.18
N ARG A 193 13.28 17.01 18.17
CA ARG A 193 13.39 18.22 18.96
C ARG A 193 14.86 18.47 19.29
N LEU A 194 15.33 19.69 19.15
CA LEU A 194 16.67 20.09 19.59
C LEU A 194 16.80 20.09 21.11
N ALA A 195 18.04 20.09 21.61
CA ALA A 195 18.35 20.14 23.04
C ALA A 195 17.74 21.35 23.76
N ASP A 196 17.63 22.48 23.07
CA ASP A 196 17.00 23.71 23.58
C ASP A 196 15.45 23.64 23.60
N GLY A 197 14.87 22.50 23.23
CA GLY A 197 13.43 22.29 23.16
C GLY A 197 12.78 22.72 21.85
N THR A 198 13.52 23.32 20.92
CA THR A 198 12.98 23.74 19.62
C THR A 198 12.50 22.52 18.80
N PRO A 199 11.24 22.48 18.32
CA PRO A 199 10.75 21.39 17.50
C PRO A 199 11.43 21.41 16.12
N LEU A 200 11.78 20.22 15.63
CA LEU A 200 12.24 20.01 14.27
C LEU A 200 11.04 19.59 13.39
N PRO A 201 10.99 20.01 12.12
CA PRO A 201 9.88 19.64 11.24
C PRO A 201 9.80 18.11 11.07
N PRO A 202 8.59 17.54 11.04
CA PRO A 202 8.40 16.12 10.73
C PRO A 202 8.97 15.81 9.34
N VAL A 203 9.63 14.66 9.21
CA VAL A 203 10.28 14.24 7.97
C VAL A 203 9.85 12.83 7.62
N ARG A 204 9.42 12.63 6.36
CA ARG A 204 9.18 11.31 5.80
C ARG A 204 10.42 10.83 5.06
N ILE A 205 10.94 9.68 5.45
CA ILE A 205 12.24 9.16 5.03
C ILE A 205 12.07 7.73 4.56
N GLU A 206 12.63 7.40 3.40
CA GLU A 206 12.75 6.03 2.92
C GLU A 206 13.72 5.24 3.82
N SER A 207 13.41 3.98 4.11
CA SER A 207 14.12 3.18 5.11
C SER A 207 15.63 3.05 4.84
N ASP A 208 16.05 2.97 3.57
CA ASP A 208 17.45 2.93 3.18
C ASP A 208 18.21 4.24 3.47
N ARG A 209 17.52 5.38 3.35
CA ARG A 209 18.06 6.70 3.70
C ARG A 209 18.07 6.93 5.20
N PHE A 210 17.07 6.36 5.91
CA PHE A 210 17.06 6.38 7.38
C PHE A 210 18.28 5.65 7.92
N GLU A 211 18.62 4.49 7.38
CA GLU A 211 19.81 3.72 7.75
C GLU A 211 21.10 4.53 7.62
N LYS A 212 21.27 5.27 6.54
CA LYS A 212 22.48 6.09 6.27
C LYS A 212 22.57 7.37 7.11
N MET A 213 21.51 7.77 7.81
CA MET A 213 21.40 9.01 8.62
C MET A 213 21.71 10.32 7.86
N THR A 214 21.80 10.28 6.53
CA THR A 214 22.06 11.47 5.69
C THR A 214 20.89 12.44 5.66
N TRP A 215 19.70 11.96 5.97
CA TRP A 215 18.47 12.73 6.04
C TRP A 215 18.50 13.82 7.12
N VAL A 216 19.26 13.63 8.21
CA VAL A 216 19.37 14.63 9.30
C VAL A 216 19.84 15.96 8.74
N THR A 217 20.95 15.96 7.99
CA THR A 217 21.47 17.18 7.37
C THR A 217 20.61 17.66 6.22
N ALA A 218 20.04 16.73 5.42
CA ALA A 218 19.23 17.08 4.25
C ALA A 218 17.92 17.81 4.63
N HIS A 219 17.29 17.44 5.75
CA HIS A 219 15.98 17.98 6.14
C HIS A 219 16.04 18.94 7.33
N TRP A 220 16.94 18.71 8.30
CA TRP A 220 17.06 19.53 9.50
C TRP A 220 18.22 20.54 9.42
N GLY A 221 19.00 20.47 8.33
CA GLY A 221 20.05 21.42 8.02
C GLY A 221 21.19 21.40 9.03
N THR A 222 21.79 22.58 9.26
CA THR A 222 22.95 22.75 10.13
C THR A 222 22.64 22.76 11.63
N ARG A 223 21.37 22.85 12.00
CA ARG A 223 20.96 22.92 13.42
C ARG A 223 21.01 21.57 14.13
N ALA A 224 20.69 20.47 13.42
CA ALA A 224 20.74 19.12 13.96
C ALA A 224 22.12 18.49 13.68
N VAL A 225 22.88 18.27 14.72
CA VAL A 225 24.27 17.81 14.63
C VAL A 225 24.43 16.45 15.28
N ILE A 226 24.95 15.47 14.51
CA ILE A 226 25.44 14.19 15.03
C ILE A 226 26.95 14.38 15.28
N ARG A 227 27.46 14.02 16.48
CA ARG A 227 28.86 14.15 16.82
C ARG A 227 29.76 13.30 15.95
N ALA A 228 30.98 13.70 15.76
CA ALA A 228 31.96 12.93 15.01
C ALA A 228 32.34 11.64 15.75
N GLY A 229 32.47 10.55 14.98
CA GLY A 229 32.85 9.21 15.47
C GLY A 229 32.43 8.12 14.51
N ALA A 230 33.19 7.05 14.41
CA ALA A 230 32.97 5.98 13.43
C ALA A 230 31.61 5.28 13.58
N THR A 231 31.11 5.11 14.81
CA THR A 231 29.85 4.39 15.11
C THR A 231 28.73 5.31 15.61
N VAL A 232 28.96 6.62 15.74
CA VAL A 232 27.99 7.53 16.38
C VAL A 232 26.69 7.65 15.58
N ARG A 233 26.76 7.64 14.25
CA ARG A 233 25.55 7.63 13.39
C ARG A 233 24.69 6.41 13.64
N ASP A 234 25.32 5.23 13.71
CA ASP A 234 24.62 3.97 13.99
C ASP A 234 24.00 3.95 15.37
N GLN A 235 24.70 4.51 16.36
CA GLN A 235 24.20 4.65 17.74
C GLN A 235 23.00 5.60 17.81
N VAL A 236 23.02 6.74 17.09
CA VAL A 236 21.85 7.65 17.02
C VAL A 236 20.68 6.97 16.33
N ARG A 237 20.92 6.26 15.21
CA ARG A 237 19.89 5.48 14.53
C ARG A 237 19.25 4.45 15.47
N GLU A 238 20.08 3.64 16.15
CA GLU A 238 19.63 2.62 17.09
C GLU A 238 18.86 3.25 18.26
N ALA A 239 19.34 4.39 18.80
CA ALA A 239 18.65 5.12 19.86
C ALA A 239 17.26 5.61 19.43
N ILE A 240 17.11 6.14 18.19
CA ILE A 240 15.82 6.52 17.63
C ILE A 240 14.89 5.31 17.56
N GLN A 241 15.36 4.19 17.00
CA GLN A 241 14.55 2.97 16.86
C GLN A 241 14.11 2.39 18.21
N LEU A 242 15.02 2.28 19.17
CA LEU A 242 14.72 1.74 20.50
C LEU A 242 13.77 2.64 21.33
N ARG A 243 13.81 3.95 21.10
CA ARG A 243 12.95 4.91 21.80
C ARG A 243 11.60 5.14 21.12
N SER A 244 11.42 4.65 19.90
CA SER A 244 10.17 4.74 19.15
C SER A 244 9.24 3.59 19.57
N THR A 245 8.50 3.76 20.66
CA THR A 245 7.63 2.73 21.26
C THR A 245 6.17 2.82 20.79
N ASP A 246 5.73 3.99 20.34
CA ASP A 246 4.36 4.24 19.86
C ASP A 246 4.36 4.56 18.36
N VAL A 247 4.68 3.54 17.56
CA VAL A 247 4.79 3.66 16.10
C VAL A 247 3.49 3.16 15.45
N THR A 248 2.83 4.05 14.71
CA THR A 248 1.68 3.66 13.89
C THR A 248 2.16 2.93 12.64
N ALA A 249 1.95 1.63 12.58
CA ALA A 249 2.25 0.83 11.39
C ALA A 249 1.10 0.91 10.39
N ARG A 250 1.42 1.20 9.11
CA ARG A 250 0.44 1.26 8.01
C ARG A 250 0.95 0.50 6.80
N TYR A 251 0.07 -0.26 6.18
CA TYR A 251 0.31 -0.87 4.87
C TYR A 251 -0.57 -0.16 3.85
N VAL A 252 0.02 0.33 2.78
CA VAL A 252 -0.63 1.23 1.83
C VAL A 252 -0.37 0.74 0.41
N TYR A 253 -1.43 0.44 -0.33
CA TYR A 253 -1.36 0.13 -1.75
C TYR A 253 -1.33 1.41 -2.58
N THR A 254 -0.53 1.41 -3.67
CA THR A 254 -0.31 2.60 -4.50
C THR A 254 -0.66 2.39 -5.96
N HIS A 255 -1.42 1.35 -6.28
CA HIS A 255 -1.90 1.00 -7.61
C HIS A 255 -3.39 0.65 -7.56
N THR A 256 -4.05 0.64 -8.72
CA THR A 256 -5.41 0.12 -8.89
C THR A 256 -5.39 -1.37 -9.21
N GLY A 257 -6.56 -1.99 -9.28
CA GLY A 257 -6.73 -3.34 -9.81
C GLY A 257 -6.61 -4.45 -8.77
N TRP A 258 -6.51 -5.68 -9.25
CA TRP A 258 -6.58 -6.86 -8.41
C TRP A 258 -5.38 -7.02 -7.50
N GLN A 259 -5.67 -7.40 -6.27
CA GLN A 259 -4.69 -7.76 -5.25
C GLN A 259 -5.22 -8.90 -4.39
N GLU A 260 -4.34 -9.80 -3.97
CA GLU A 260 -4.66 -10.79 -2.96
C GLU A 260 -4.29 -10.27 -1.58
N ILE A 261 -5.27 -10.20 -0.68
CA ILE A 261 -5.12 -9.73 0.70
C ILE A 261 -5.79 -10.75 1.62
N ASP A 262 -5.05 -11.33 2.54
CA ASP A 262 -5.53 -12.35 3.50
C ASP A 262 -6.27 -13.52 2.83
N GLY A 263 -5.78 -13.95 1.66
CA GLY A 263 -6.37 -15.04 0.87
C GLY A 263 -7.65 -14.66 0.14
N LYS A 264 -8.01 -13.38 0.09
CA LYS A 264 -9.15 -12.85 -0.68
C LYS A 264 -8.66 -12.03 -1.87
N ARG A 265 -9.28 -12.24 -3.02
CA ARG A 265 -9.07 -11.41 -4.20
C ARG A 265 -9.95 -10.17 -4.10
N VAL A 266 -9.32 -9.01 -4.08
CA VAL A 266 -9.98 -7.70 -3.95
C VAL A 266 -9.51 -6.77 -5.07
N TYR A 267 -10.31 -5.76 -5.38
CA TYR A 267 -9.94 -4.78 -6.40
C TYR A 267 -9.69 -3.40 -5.76
N LEU A 268 -8.49 -2.86 -5.95
CA LEU A 268 -8.02 -1.62 -5.33
C LEU A 268 -8.47 -0.40 -6.13
N THR A 269 -8.99 0.60 -5.44
CA THR A 269 -9.37 1.91 -5.96
C THR A 269 -8.98 3.01 -4.97
N ALA A 270 -9.07 4.28 -5.35
CA ALA A 270 -8.83 5.39 -4.42
C ALA A 270 -9.85 5.48 -3.27
N SER A 271 -10.97 4.75 -3.36
CA SER A 271 -11.93 4.62 -2.26
C SER A 271 -11.58 3.51 -1.26
N GLY A 272 -10.55 2.71 -1.54
CA GLY A 272 -10.20 1.50 -0.81
C GLY A 272 -10.29 0.25 -1.68
N ALA A 273 -10.54 -0.92 -1.10
CA ALA A 273 -10.70 -2.18 -1.83
C ALA A 273 -12.17 -2.59 -1.95
N LEU A 274 -12.60 -2.98 -3.15
CA LEU A 274 -13.87 -3.67 -3.32
C LEU A 274 -13.71 -5.11 -2.81
N GLY A 275 -14.67 -5.56 -2.00
CA GLY A 275 -14.68 -6.90 -1.40
C GLY A 275 -14.02 -7.01 -0.03
N LEU A 276 -13.30 -5.99 0.45
CA LEU A 276 -12.66 -6.00 1.77
C LEU A 276 -12.58 -4.59 2.38
N GLY A 277 -13.12 -4.42 3.58
CA GLY A 277 -13.03 -3.15 4.32
C GLY A 277 -11.67 -2.95 5.00
N GLY A 278 -11.32 -1.70 5.33
CA GLY A 278 -10.12 -1.36 6.10
C GLY A 278 -8.81 -1.31 5.31
N VAL A 279 -8.82 -1.57 4.01
CA VAL A 279 -7.66 -1.50 3.14
C VAL A 279 -7.34 -0.05 2.78
N VAL A 280 -6.10 0.37 3.02
CA VAL A 280 -5.65 1.72 2.72
C VAL A 280 -5.02 1.78 1.33
N VAL A 281 -5.56 2.62 0.46
CA VAL A 281 -5.07 2.85 -0.90
C VAL A 281 -4.77 4.33 -1.09
N GLU A 282 -3.55 4.66 -1.54
CA GLU A 282 -3.09 6.02 -1.82
C GLU A 282 -2.52 6.09 -3.23
N LEU A 283 -3.34 6.34 -4.22
CA LEU A 283 -2.96 6.34 -5.63
C LEU A 283 -2.17 7.60 -6.07
N GLY A 284 -2.05 8.59 -5.20
CA GLY A 284 -1.47 9.89 -5.55
C GLY A 284 -2.44 10.76 -6.35
N ARG A 285 -2.04 12.01 -6.64
CA ARG A 285 -2.93 13.00 -7.28
C ARG A 285 -3.43 12.57 -8.65
N ASP A 286 -2.61 11.85 -9.41
CA ASP A 286 -2.90 11.51 -10.80
C ASP A 286 -3.99 10.45 -10.94
N LEU A 287 -4.02 9.47 -10.03
CA LEU A 287 -5.00 8.38 -10.05
C LEU A 287 -6.06 8.48 -8.92
N ASP A 288 -6.09 9.57 -8.16
CA ASP A 288 -7.02 9.73 -7.03
C ASP A 288 -8.50 9.79 -7.48
N ARG A 289 -8.75 10.06 -8.76
CA ARG A 289 -10.09 10.05 -9.37
C ARG A 289 -10.62 8.65 -9.68
N TYR A 290 -9.77 7.61 -9.67
CA TYR A 290 -10.19 6.22 -9.84
C TYR A 290 -10.90 5.72 -8.58
N ARG A 291 -12.14 6.19 -8.41
CA ARG A 291 -12.97 5.98 -7.22
C ARG A 291 -14.22 5.18 -7.56
N LEU A 292 -14.24 3.93 -7.15
CA LEU A 292 -15.42 3.10 -7.25
C LEU A 292 -16.13 3.03 -5.88
N PRO A 293 -17.46 2.97 -5.86
CA PRO A 293 -18.19 2.73 -4.61
C PRO A 293 -17.87 1.32 -4.09
N THR A 294 -17.55 1.22 -2.81
CA THR A 294 -17.27 -0.07 -2.16
C THR A 294 -18.52 -0.94 -2.04
N GLN A 295 -19.68 -0.31 -2.07
CA GLN A 295 -21.00 -0.95 -2.13
C GLN A 295 -21.78 -0.32 -3.29
N PRO A 296 -21.88 -1.01 -4.45
CA PRO A 296 -22.63 -0.49 -5.58
C PRO A 296 -24.14 -0.47 -5.29
N GLU A 297 -24.77 0.64 -5.64
CA GLU A 297 -26.22 0.80 -5.52
C GLU A 297 -26.90 0.54 -6.86
N ASP A 298 -28.11 -0.04 -6.83
CA ASP A 298 -28.92 -0.34 -8.01
C ASP A 298 -28.11 -0.88 -9.21
N PRO A 299 -27.46 -2.07 -9.09
CA PRO A 299 -26.57 -2.58 -10.14
C PRO A 299 -27.25 -2.69 -11.51
N ALA A 300 -28.51 -3.10 -11.54
CA ALA A 300 -29.30 -3.20 -12.77
C ALA A 300 -29.55 -1.84 -13.44
N GLY A 301 -29.95 -0.85 -12.66
CA GLY A 301 -30.17 0.50 -13.18
C GLY A 301 -28.87 1.21 -13.55
N ALA A 302 -27.79 0.99 -12.79
CA ALA A 302 -26.46 1.50 -13.13
C ALA A 302 -25.95 0.87 -14.44
N MET A 303 -26.16 -0.43 -14.62
CA MET A 303 -25.78 -1.11 -15.86
C MET A 303 -26.61 -0.67 -17.07
N ARG A 304 -27.91 -0.38 -16.88
CA ARG A 304 -28.73 0.24 -17.94
C ARG A 304 -28.18 1.62 -18.34
N ALA A 305 -27.74 2.45 -17.38
CA ALA A 305 -27.09 3.71 -17.68
C ALA A 305 -25.81 3.52 -18.48
N SER A 306 -24.96 2.54 -18.10
CA SER A 306 -23.74 2.20 -18.85
C SER A 306 -24.05 1.73 -20.28
N LEU A 307 -25.09 0.94 -20.49
CA LEU A 307 -25.50 0.47 -21.83
C LEU A 307 -25.94 1.61 -22.76
N ARG A 308 -26.50 2.70 -22.23
CA ARG A 308 -26.83 3.90 -23.03
C ARG A 308 -25.63 4.57 -23.66
N PHE A 309 -24.43 4.36 -23.12
CA PHE A 309 -23.20 4.77 -23.78
C PHE A 309 -23.08 4.21 -25.21
N LEU A 310 -23.55 2.99 -25.45
CA LEU A 310 -23.54 2.35 -26.76
C LEU A 310 -24.41 3.07 -27.80
N GLU A 311 -25.36 3.85 -27.36
CA GLU A 311 -26.31 4.58 -28.21
C GLU A 311 -25.86 6.01 -28.57
N VAL A 312 -24.74 6.50 -27.98
CA VAL A 312 -24.24 7.88 -28.16
C VAL A 312 -23.69 8.11 -29.58
N GLY A 313 -23.37 7.05 -30.32
CA GLY A 313 -22.82 7.15 -31.67
C GLY A 313 -22.89 5.82 -32.42
N PRO A 314 -22.25 5.70 -33.57
CA PRO A 314 -22.24 4.46 -34.34
C PRO A 314 -21.50 3.35 -33.57
N ASP A 315 -21.96 2.11 -33.75
CA ASP A 315 -21.40 0.93 -33.07
C ASP A 315 -19.89 0.79 -33.29
N THR A 316 -19.38 1.15 -34.48
CA THR A 316 -17.94 1.13 -34.79
C THR A 316 -17.11 2.07 -33.91
N VAL A 317 -17.74 3.02 -33.23
CA VAL A 317 -17.12 3.97 -32.28
C VAL A 317 -17.39 3.55 -30.83
N THR A 318 -18.66 3.38 -30.47
CA THR A 318 -19.07 3.18 -29.08
C THR A 318 -18.75 1.81 -28.53
N VAL A 319 -18.90 0.76 -29.35
CA VAL A 319 -18.62 -0.62 -28.94
C VAL A 319 -17.16 -0.84 -28.54
N PRO A 320 -16.14 -0.41 -29.32
CA PRO A 320 -14.74 -0.56 -28.90
C PRO A 320 -14.41 0.13 -27.59
N PHE A 321 -14.99 1.31 -27.33
CA PHE A 321 -14.77 2.06 -26.09
C PHE A 321 -15.39 1.31 -24.89
N TRP A 322 -16.65 0.92 -25.01
CA TRP A 322 -17.36 0.19 -23.96
C TRP A 322 -16.72 -1.18 -23.70
N ALA A 323 -16.32 -1.88 -24.74
CA ALA A 323 -15.58 -3.13 -24.63
C ALA A 323 -14.26 -2.96 -23.86
N ALA A 324 -13.52 -1.88 -24.11
CA ALA A 324 -12.28 -1.57 -23.39
C ALA A 324 -12.51 -1.31 -21.89
N VAL A 325 -13.64 -0.69 -21.53
CA VAL A 325 -14.03 -0.48 -20.11
C VAL A 325 -14.17 -1.81 -19.39
N TYR A 326 -14.91 -2.76 -19.94
CA TYR A 326 -15.19 -4.06 -19.31
C TYR A 326 -14.08 -5.10 -19.52
N LEU A 327 -13.20 -4.88 -20.49
CA LEU A 327 -11.98 -5.68 -20.69
C LEU A 327 -10.92 -5.37 -19.62
N ALA A 328 -10.78 -4.13 -19.21
CA ALA A 328 -9.69 -3.72 -18.33
C ALA A 328 -9.64 -4.51 -17.00
N PRO A 329 -10.74 -4.79 -16.28
CA PRO A 329 -10.70 -5.59 -15.06
C PRO A 329 -10.31 -7.06 -15.25
N ILE A 330 -10.42 -7.59 -16.47
CA ILE A 330 -9.99 -8.97 -16.78
C ILE A 330 -8.65 -9.03 -17.50
N ALA A 331 -7.90 -7.91 -17.54
CA ALA A 331 -6.61 -7.82 -18.20
C ALA A 331 -5.55 -8.79 -17.62
N GLU A 332 -5.68 -9.18 -16.36
CA GLU A 332 -4.84 -10.20 -15.72
C GLU A 332 -5.03 -11.59 -16.35
N ILE A 333 -6.21 -11.90 -16.91
CA ILE A 333 -6.54 -13.17 -17.55
C ILE A 333 -6.28 -13.12 -19.06
N LEU A 334 -6.82 -12.12 -19.76
CA LEU A 334 -6.81 -12.05 -21.23
C LEU A 334 -5.64 -11.29 -21.83
N TYR A 335 -4.95 -10.49 -21.01
CA TYR A 335 -3.73 -9.80 -21.41
C TYR A 335 -3.82 -8.95 -22.70
N PRO A 336 -4.59 -7.85 -22.75
CA PRO A 336 -4.68 -7.00 -23.93
C PRO A 336 -3.29 -6.46 -24.35
N ALA A 337 -2.83 -6.86 -25.55
CA ALA A 337 -1.52 -6.52 -26.07
C ALA A 337 -1.61 -5.46 -27.19
N PHE A 338 -2.51 -4.51 -27.04
CA PHE A 338 -2.77 -3.43 -27.99
C PHE A 338 -3.22 -2.15 -27.27
N VAL A 339 -3.12 -1.04 -27.96
CA VAL A 339 -3.68 0.26 -27.57
C VAL A 339 -4.91 0.53 -28.44
N LEU A 340 -6.06 0.85 -27.81
CA LEU A 340 -7.21 1.36 -28.53
C LEU A 340 -6.97 2.84 -28.87
N TRP A 341 -7.08 3.23 -30.15
CA TRP A 341 -6.70 4.54 -30.62
C TRP A 341 -7.83 5.23 -31.38
N ALA A 342 -8.50 6.18 -30.74
CA ALA A 342 -9.51 7.01 -31.38
C ALA A 342 -8.84 8.18 -32.10
N TYR A 343 -9.04 8.30 -33.41
CA TYR A 343 -8.45 9.37 -34.19
C TYR A 343 -9.50 10.04 -35.09
N GLY A 344 -9.21 11.27 -35.47
CA GLY A 344 -10.06 12.08 -36.35
C GLY A 344 -9.80 13.57 -36.17
N ILE A 345 -10.42 14.39 -37.00
CA ILE A 345 -10.24 15.85 -36.98
C ILE A 345 -10.71 16.45 -35.63
N SER A 346 -10.22 17.67 -35.35
CA SER A 346 -10.66 18.44 -34.18
C SER A 346 -12.16 18.67 -34.22
N GLY A 347 -12.82 18.57 -33.04
CA GLY A 347 -14.29 18.71 -32.90
C GLY A 347 -15.07 17.42 -33.18
N ALA A 348 -14.43 16.25 -33.37
CA ALA A 348 -15.11 14.95 -33.48
C ALA A 348 -15.48 14.33 -32.13
N MET A 349 -15.42 15.05 -31.01
CA MET A 349 -15.78 14.64 -29.65
C MET A 349 -14.98 13.45 -29.08
N LYS A 350 -13.76 13.21 -29.58
CA LYS A 350 -12.89 12.08 -29.16
C LYS A 350 -12.61 12.10 -27.65
N SER A 351 -12.06 13.22 -27.15
CA SER A 351 -11.71 13.39 -25.75
C SER A 351 -12.93 13.32 -24.83
N THR A 352 -14.06 13.89 -25.26
CA THR A 352 -15.33 13.86 -24.52
C THR A 352 -15.86 12.43 -24.37
N LEU A 353 -15.86 11.64 -25.46
CA LEU A 353 -16.30 10.25 -25.42
C LEU A 353 -15.33 9.37 -24.64
N ALA A 354 -14.03 9.63 -24.71
CA ALA A 354 -13.01 8.93 -23.92
C ALA A 354 -13.15 9.22 -22.43
N ALA A 355 -13.42 10.48 -22.06
CA ALA A 355 -13.70 10.85 -20.67
C ALA A 355 -14.99 10.18 -20.16
N LEU A 356 -16.04 10.14 -20.98
CA LEU A 356 -17.29 9.46 -20.61
C LEU A 356 -17.08 7.95 -20.43
N ALA A 357 -16.27 7.29 -21.26
CA ALA A 357 -15.89 5.89 -21.07
C ALA A 357 -15.08 5.70 -19.77
N LEU A 358 -14.11 6.61 -19.51
CA LEU A 358 -13.30 6.59 -18.30
C LEU A 358 -14.14 6.86 -17.04
N SER A 359 -15.30 7.53 -17.16
CA SER A 359 -16.21 7.80 -16.05
C SER A 359 -16.80 6.55 -15.40
N HIS A 360 -16.63 5.38 -16.00
CA HIS A 360 -16.89 4.09 -15.33
C HIS A 360 -15.93 3.84 -14.14
N TYR A 361 -14.76 4.45 -14.13
CA TYR A 361 -13.75 4.31 -13.07
C TYR A 361 -13.81 5.41 -12.01
N GLY A 362 -14.71 6.38 -12.14
CA GLY A 362 -14.85 7.52 -11.24
C GLY A 362 -15.40 8.73 -11.97
N HIS A 363 -15.23 9.92 -11.42
CA HIS A 363 -15.70 11.14 -12.06
C HIS A 363 -14.60 11.76 -12.91
N PHE A 364 -14.79 11.79 -14.24
CA PHE A 364 -13.82 12.33 -15.20
C PHE A 364 -14.47 13.25 -16.21
N THR A 365 -13.74 14.30 -16.59
CA THR A 365 -14.04 15.20 -17.71
C THR A 365 -12.88 15.17 -18.71
N ASP A 366 -13.05 15.79 -19.86
CA ASP A 366 -11.99 15.94 -20.88
C ASP A 366 -10.72 16.66 -20.35
N ARG A 367 -10.86 17.46 -19.28
CA ARG A 367 -9.77 18.18 -18.62
C ARG A 367 -8.94 17.32 -17.68
N ASP A 368 -9.42 16.14 -17.34
CA ASP A 368 -8.82 15.24 -16.36
C ASP A 368 -7.97 14.13 -17.04
N LEU A 369 -7.91 14.14 -18.35
CA LEU A 369 -7.19 13.13 -19.14
C LEU A 369 -5.68 13.37 -19.12
N PHE A 370 -4.89 12.30 -19.21
CA PHE A 370 -3.44 12.41 -19.35
C PHE A 370 -3.08 12.82 -20.79
N LEU A 371 -1.98 13.53 -20.96
CA LEU A 371 -1.62 14.09 -22.27
C LEU A 371 -0.34 13.46 -22.83
N TRP A 372 -0.28 13.25 -24.15
CA TRP A 372 0.92 12.81 -24.86
C TRP A 372 2.10 13.78 -24.76
N GLY A 373 1.84 15.03 -24.42
CA GLY A 373 2.88 16.01 -24.08
C GLY A 373 3.65 15.73 -22.79
N SER A 374 3.23 14.73 -22.00
CA SER A 374 3.92 14.31 -20.80
C SER A 374 5.20 13.53 -21.10
N THR A 375 6.12 13.46 -20.11
CA THR A 375 7.37 12.72 -20.28
C THR A 375 7.12 11.21 -20.37
N ARG A 376 7.95 10.51 -21.13
CA ARG A 376 7.90 9.05 -21.29
C ARG A 376 7.85 8.28 -19.97
N ASN A 377 8.70 8.66 -19.02
CA ASN A 377 8.79 7.99 -17.73
C ASN A 377 7.52 8.13 -16.90
N TYR A 378 6.87 9.29 -17.01
CA TYR A 378 5.60 9.56 -16.34
C TYR A 378 4.50 8.67 -16.93
N LEU A 379 4.37 8.61 -18.26
CA LEU A 379 3.38 7.77 -18.94
C LEU A 379 3.62 6.26 -18.65
N GLU A 380 4.88 5.79 -18.67
CA GLU A 380 5.21 4.41 -18.27
C GLU A 380 4.72 4.10 -16.85
N LYS A 381 4.99 5.01 -15.91
CA LYS A 381 4.58 4.82 -14.52
C LYS A 381 3.05 4.82 -14.37
N LEU A 382 2.34 5.68 -15.08
CA LEU A 382 0.87 5.67 -15.09
C LEU A 382 0.32 4.36 -15.65
N CYS A 383 0.82 3.88 -16.79
CA CYS A 383 0.42 2.58 -17.36
C CYS A 383 0.70 1.40 -16.41
N PHE A 384 1.69 1.53 -15.54
CA PHE A 384 2.00 0.54 -14.53
C PHE A 384 1.05 0.63 -13.32
N LEU A 385 0.81 1.83 -12.79
CA LEU A 385 0.01 2.05 -11.57
C LEU A 385 -1.50 1.89 -11.80
N ALA A 386 -2.00 2.23 -12.99
CA ALA A 386 -3.40 2.01 -13.39
C ALA A 386 -3.66 0.55 -13.77
N LYS A 387 -3.19 -0.39 -12.92
CA LYS A 387 -3.31 -1.83 -13.11
C LYS A 387 -4.78 -2.24 -13.22
N ASP A 388 -5.10 -3.09 -14.20
CA ASP A 388 -6.44 -3.66 -14.46
C ASP A 388 -7.55 -2.59 -14.59
N ALA A 389 -7.17 -1.38 -15.02
CA ALA A 389 -8.08 -0.26 -15.24
C ALA A 389 -7.88 0.35 -16.63
N LEU A 390 -8.89 1.05 -17.11
CA LEU A 390 -8.78 1.86 -18.32
C LEU A 390 -7.92 3.09 -18.02
N LEU A 391 -6.92 3.36 -18.87
CA LEU A 391 -6.10 4.57 -18.83
C LEU A 391 -6.27 5.33 -20.14
N VAL A 392 -6.65 6.60 -20.08
CA VAL A 392 -6.80 7.45 -21.26
C VAL A 392 -5.60 8.38 -21.39
N ILE A 393 -4.96 8.40 -22.59
CA ILE A 393 -3.90 9.34 -22.95
C ILE A 393 -4.38 10.13 -24.15
N ASP A 394 -4.60 11.42 -23.95
CA ASP A 394 -5.27 12.33 -24.88
C ASP A 394 -4.30 13.23 -25.65
N ASP A 395 -4.81 13.83 -26.72
CA ASP A 395 -4.21 14.91 -27.49
C ASP A 395 -2.91 14.53 -28.23
N PHE A 396 -2.96 13.43 -29.00
CA PHE A 396 -1.92 13.15 -29.99
C PHE A 396 -2.20 13.95 -31.27
N CYS A 397 -1.65 15.15 -31.35
CA CYS A 397 -1.95 16.12 -32.39
C CYS A 397 -0.68 16.62 -33.12
N PRO A 398 -0.81 17.15 -34.34
CA PRO A 398 0.31 17.74 -35.05
C PRO A 398 0.96 18.85 -34.23
N GLN A 399 2.31 18.81 -34.14
CA GLN A 399 3.10 19.84 -33.48
C GLN A 399 3.79 20.71 -34.48
N SER A 400 3.75 22.05 -34.30
CA SER A 400 4.45 23.01 -35.17
C SER A 400 5.97 22.95 -34.99
N ASP A 401 6.47 22.60 -33.81
CA ASP A 401 7.89 22.41 -33.51
C ASP A 401 8.32 20.97 -33.87
N PRO A 402 9.27 20.80 -34.81
CA PRO A 402 9.76 19.48 -35.22
C PRO A 402 10.37 18.65 -34.08
N HIS A 403 10.96 19.29 -33.06
CA HIS A 403 11.53 18.60 -31.92
C HIS A 403 10.42 17.99 -31.03
N ARG A 404 9.41 18.78 -30.70
CA ARG A 404 8.24 18.32 -29.96
C ARG A 404 7.47 17.25 -30.71
N ALA A 405 7.31 17.40 -32.02
CA ALA A 405 6.68 16.38 -32.87
C ALA A 405 7.41 15.04 -32.76
N ARG A 406 8.74 15.04 -32.90
CA ARG A 406 9.56 13.82 -32.75
C ARG A 406 9.52 13.22 -31.34
N GLU A 407 9.56 14.05 -30.33
CA GLU A 407 9.46 13.60 -28.92
C GLU A 407 8.12 12.90 -28.66
N MET A 408 7.02 13.50 -29.11
CA MET A 408 5.67 12.93 -28.97
C MET A 408 5.54 11.60 -29.72
N GLU A 409 6.01 11.52 -30.95
CA GLU A 409 6.08 10.28 -31.75
C GLU A 409 6.90 9.20 -31.03
N GLN A 410 8.08 9.54 -30.50
CA GLN A 410 8.92 8.61 -29.76
C GLN A 410 8.27 8.13 -28.46
N ASN A 411 7.55 9.00 -27.76
CA ASN A 411 6.80 8.64 -26.56
C ASN A 411 5.67 7.68 -26.91
N ALA A 412 4.88 7.97 -27.94
CA ALA A 412 3.81 7.12 -28.41
C ALA A 412 4.32 5.75 -28.87
N ALA A 413 5.33 5.72 -29.74
CA ALA A 413 5.95 4.47 -30.19
C ALA A 413 6.47 3.63 -29.03
N HIS A 414 7.05 4.27 -28.02
CA HIS A 414 7.55 3.57 -26.83
C HIS A 414 6.42 2.95 -26.00
N ILE A 415 5.37 3.72 -25.67
CA ILE A 415 4.22 3.22 -24.89
C ILE A 415 3.49 2.11 -25.66
N VAL A 416 3.22 2.30 -26.94
CA VAL A 416 2.57 1.30 -27.80
C VAL A 416 3.36 -0.02 -27.82
N ARG A 417 4.69 0.06 -27.96
CA ARG A 417 5.55 -1.14 -27.90
C ARG A 417 5.57 -1.77 -26.51
N ALA A 418 5.65 -0.96 -25.47
CA ALA A 418 5.66 -1.43 -24.09
C ALA A 418 4.35 -2.18 -23.74
N VAL A 419 3.20 -1.62 -24.10
CA VAL A 419 1.88 -2.26 -23.95
C VAL A 419 1.81 -3.54 -24.78
N GLY A 420 2.12 -3.44 -26.09
CA GLY A 420 1.99 -4.56 -27.02
C GLY A 420 2.97 -5.72 -26.78
N ASN A 421 4.09 -5.50 -26.08
CA ASN A 421 5.06 -6.53 -25.71
C ASN A 421 5.03 -6.88 -24.21
N ARG A 422 4.27 -6.15 -23.39
CA ARG A 422 4.27 -6.24 -21.92
C ARG A 422 5.68 -6.19 -21.31
N ALA A 423 6.50 -5.36 -21.91
CA ALA A 423 7.89 -5.18 -21.53
C ALA A 423 8.11 -3.75 -21.06
N GLY A 424 8.63 -3.60 -19.86
CA GLY A 424 9.13 -2.33 -19.37
C GLY A 424 10.60 -2.14 -19.75
N ARG A 425 11.08 -0.92 -19.69
CA ARG A 425 12.49 -0.60 -19.97
C ARG A 425 13.34 -0.80 -18.71
N GLY A 426 14.28 -1.74 -18.74
CA GLY A 426 15.32 -1.88 -17.71
C GLY A 426 16.19 -0.63 -17.63
N ARG A 427 16.48 -0.17 -16.41
CA ARG A 427 17.36 0.98 -16.11
C ARG A 427 18.26 0.63 -14.94
N LEU A 428 19.47 1.18 -14.95
CA LEU A 428 20.38 1.13 -13.82
C LEU A 428 20.19 2.36 -12.93
N ALA A 429 20.29 2.17 -11.62
CA ALA A 429 20.45 3.24 -10.65
C ALA A 429 21.89 3.77 -10.67
N GLY A 430 22.17 4.88 -10.00
CA GLY A 430 23.51 5.45 -9.93
C GLY A 430 24.55 4.55 -9.24
N ASP A 431 24.11 3.56 -8.48
CA ASP A 431 24.92 2.51 -7.82
C ASP A 431 25.03 1.20 -8.63
N LEU A 432 24.61 1.23 -9.91
CA LEU A 432 24.55 0.08 -10.81
C LEU A 432 23.52 -1.00 -10.45
N SER A 433 22.68 -0.81 -9.45
CA SER A 433 21.54 -1.68 -9.16
C SER A 433 20.46 -1.54 -10.24
N LEU A 434 19.64 -2.58 -10.41
CA LEU A 434 18.49 -2.53 -11.33
C LEU A 434 17.37 -1.68 -10.70
N ARG A 435 16.91 -0.66 -11.42
CA ARG A 435 15.68 0.05 -11.04
C ARG A 435 14.45 -0.79 -11.36
N THR A 436 13.36 -0.54 -10.61
CA THR A 436 12.05 -1.13 -10.90
C THR A 436 11.67 -0.90 -12.36
N VAL A 437 11.29 -1.98 -13.02
CA VAL A 437 10.86 -1.97 -14.43
C VAL A 437 9.34 -1.81 -14.45
N TYR A 438 8.86 -0.66 -14.87
CA TYR A 438 7.42 -0.39 -15.00
C TYR A 438 6.85 -1.08 -16.24
N ARG A 439 6.29 -2.29 -16.06
CA ARG A 439 5.57 -3.00 -17.13
C ARG A 439 4.14 -2.47 -17.19
N PRO A 440 3.62 -2.06 -18.36
CA PRO A 440 2.22 -1.64 -18.48
C PRO A 440 1.26 -2.73 -18.05
N ARG A 441 0.30 -2.35 -17.19
CA ARG A 441 -0.75 -3.23 -16.66
C ARG A 441 -2.15 -2.67 -16.91
N ALA A 442 -2.23 -1.46 -17.49
CA ALA A 442 -3.48 -0.79 -17.85
C ALA A 442 -3.98 -1.23 -19.22
N MET A 443 -5.30 -1.20 -19.43
CA MET A 443 -5.88 -1.10 -20.76
C MET A 443 -5.78 0.34 -21.24
N VAL A 444 -5.01 0.60 -22.30
CA VAL A 444 -4.75 1.97 -22.76
C VAL A 444 -5.68 2.33 -23.92
N LEU A 445 -6.42 3.43 -23.74
CA LEU A 445 -7.16 4.15 -24.75
C LEU A 445 -6.45 5.46 -25.06
N SER A 446 -6.18 5.73 -26.32
CA SER A 446 -5.59 6.99 -26.78
C SER A 446 -6.54 7.76 -27.68
N THR A 447 -6.44 9.10 -27.62
CA THR A 447 -7.12 9.97 -28.58
C THR A 447 -6.13 10.88 -29.29
N GLY A 448 -6.43 11.24 -30.53
CA GLY A 448 -5.57 12.13 -31.31
C GLY A 448 -6.17 12.56 -32.64
N GLU A 449 -5.52 13.51 -33.29
CA GLU A 449 -5.84 13.84 -34.69
C GLU A 449 -5.15 12.88 -35.68
N LEU A 450 -4.01 12.33 -35.24
CA LEU A 450 -3.18 11.39 -35.99
C LEU A 450 -3.07 10.04 -35.29
N VAL A 451 -2.52 9.07 -35.98
CA VAL A 451 -2.10 7.77 -35.43
C VAL A 451 -0.59 7.68 -35.62
N PRO A 452 0.18 7.18 -34.63
CA PRO A 452 1.62 7.01 -34.76
C PRO A 452 1.99 6.20 -36.00
N GLU A 453 3.03 6.61 -36.70
CA GLU A 453 3.51 5.97 -37.92
C GLU A 453 4.44 4.80 -37.59
N GLY A 454 4.46 3.81 -38.48
CA GLY A 454 5.35 2.66 -38.42
C GLY A 454 4.60 1.33 -38.37
N PHE A 455 5.08 0.36 -39.16
CA PHE A 455 4.46 -0.97 -39.24
C PHE A 455 4.38 -1.71 -37.89
N SER A 456 5.43 -1.57 -37.08
CA SER A 456 5.52 -2.22 -35.79
C SER A 456 4.52 -1.63 -34.77
N GLU A 457 4.31 -0.34 -34.78
CA GLU A 457 3.38 0.41 -33.95
C GLU A 457 1.95 0.13 -34.39
N THR A 458 1.67 0.26 -35.67
CA THR A 458 0.35 0.04 -36.28
C THR A 458 -0.18 -1.38 -35.98
N ALA A 459 0.70 -2.39 -35.91
CA ALA A 459 0.34 -3.75 -35.54
C ALA A 459 -0.09 -3.93 -34.06
N ARG A 460 0.16 -2.93 -33.20
CA ARG A 460 -0.16 -2.92 -31.76
C ARG A 460 -1.24 -1.90 -31.40
N ILE A 461 -1.86 -1.31 -32.40
CA ILE A 461 -2.93 -0.33 -32.23
C ILE A 461 -4.19 -0.89 -32.89
N LEU A 462 -5.34 -0.74 -32.25
CA LEU A 462 -6.64 -0.85 -32.90
C LEU A 462 -7.19 0.57 -33.07
N THR A 463 -7.39 0.99 -34.30
CA THR A 463 -7.84 2.35 -34.61
C THR A 463 -9.38 2.42 -34.67
N VAL A 464 -9.91 3.51 -34.09
CA VAL A 464 -11.32 3.90 -34.19
C VAL A 464 -11.35 5.27 -34.85
N GLU A 465 -11.82 5.34 -36.08
CA GLU A 465 -12.01 6.62 -36.78
C GLU A 465 -13.27 7.32 -36.27
N MET A 466 -13.14 8.60 -35.89
CA MET A 466 -14.26 9.42 -35.44
C MET A 466 -14.39 10.66 -36.34
N ARG A 467 -15.58 10.90 -36.84
CA ARG A 467 -15.91 11.99 -37.73
C ARG A 467 -16.82 13.00 -37.02
N ARG A 468 -16.82 14.23 -37.51
CA ARG A 468 -17.83 15.19 -37.02
C ARG A 468 -19.23 14.69 -37.36
N GLY A 469 -20.12 14.71 -36.37
CA GLY A 469 -21.50 14.24 -36.52
C GLY A 469 -21.71 12.75 -36.21
N ASP A 470 -20.64 11.97 -35.94
CA ASP A 470 -20.79 10.58 -35.48
C ASP A 470 -21.43 10.53 -34.09
N VAL A 471 -21.11 11.48 -33.22
CA VAL A 471 -21.66 11.57 -31.86
C VAL A 471 -22.98 12.34 -31.88
N ASP A 472 -24.02 11.70 -31.40
CA ASP A 472 -25.33 12.29 -31.14
C ASP A 472 -25.25 13.14 -29.85
N LEU A 473 -25.35 14.46 -29.97
CA LEU A 473 -25.14 15.41 -28.87
C LEU A 473 -26.23 15.33 -27.80
N ASP A 474 -27.48 15.01 -28.17
CA ASP A 474 -28.57 14.87 -27.22
C ASP A 474 -28.35 13.61 -26.37
N ARG A 475 -28.06 12.48 -27.01
CA ARG A 475 -27.74 11.22 -26.31
C ARG A 475 -26.46 11.33 -25.49
N LEU A 476 -25.45 12.07 -25.97
CA LEU A 476 -24.25 12.36 -25.20
C LEU A 476 -24.58 13.13 -23.93
N THR A 477 -25.44 14.16 -24.03
CA THR A 477 -25.86 14.95 -22.89
C THR A 477 -26.61 14.10 -21.86
N ASP A 478 -27.53 13.26 -22.31
CA ASP A 478 -28.25 12.32 -21.46
C ASP A 478 -27.33 11.31 -20.77
N ALA A 479 -26.36 10.77 -21.51
CA ALA A 479 -25.37 9.84 -20.99
C ALA A 479 -24.44 10.51 -19.96
N GLN A 480 -24.04 11.75 -20.19
CA GLN A 480 -23.27 12.56 -19.22
C GLN A 480 -24.06 12.87 -17.96
N ALA A 481 -25.37 13.13 -18.08
CA ALA A 481 -26.23 13.36 -16.91
C ALA A 481 -26.36 12.11 -16.02
N GLU A 482 -26.16 10.93 -16.56
CA GLU A 482 -26.19 9.65 -15.83
C GLU A 482 -24.79 9.09 -15.51
N ALA A 483 -23.71 9.81 -15.84
CA ALA A 483 -22.35 9.32 -15.69
C ALA A 483 -21.97 8.97 -14.25
N ASP A 484 -22.58 9.61 -13.25
CA ASP A 484 -22.38 9.27 -11.83
C ASP A 484 -22.83 7.85 -11.47
N ARG A 485 -23.64 7.19 -12.31
CA ARG A 485 -24.06 5.80 -12.14
C ARG A 485 -23.05 4.80 -12.69
N TYR A 486 -22.19 5.20 -13.62
CA TYR A 486 -21.23 4.32 -14.27
C TYR A 486 -20.24 3.63 -13.31
N PRO A 487 -19.69 4.31 -12.27
CA PRO A 487 -18.86 3.65 -11.27
C PRO A 487 -19.60 2.55 -10.49
N HIS A 488 -20.93 2.67 -10.29
CA HIS A 488 -21.74 1.63 -9.66
C HIS A 488 -21.90 0.40 -10.58
N ALA A 489 -22.08 0.60 -11.89
CA ALA A 489 -22.12 -0.50 -12.87
C ALA A 489 -20.81 -1.28 -12.89
N LEU A 490 -19.68 -0.56 -12.95
CA LEU A 490 -18.36 -1.19 -13.00
C LEU A 490 -17.99 -1.84 -11.65
N ALA A 491 -18.31 -1.22 -10.51
CA ALA A 491 -18.06 -1.82 -9.20
C ALA A 491 -18.86 -3.14 -9.03
N GLY A 492 -20.12 -3.17 -9.47
CA GLY A 492 -20.92 -4.38 -9.48
C GLY A 492 -20.31 -5.47 -10.38
N TYR A 493 -19.87 -5.10 -11.58
CA TYR A 493 -19.17 -6.02 -12.50
C TYR A 493 -17.89 -6.60 -11.90
N ILE A 494 -17.08 -5.77 -11.24
CA ILE A 494 -15.83 -6.19 -10.58
C ILE A 494 -16.12 -7.17 -9.43
N LEU A 495 -17.15 -6.92 -8.63
CA LEU A 495 -17.57 -7.85 -7.57
C LEU A 495 -18.06 -9.17 -8.15
N TRP A 496 -18.87 -9.12 -9.22
CA TRP A 496 -19.29 -10.31 -9.96
C TRP A 496 -18.08 -11.09 -10.53
N LEU A 497 -17.08 -10.40 -11.07
CA LEU A 497 -15.84 -11.04 -11.51
C LEU A 497 -15.10 -11.71 -10.35
N ALA A 498 -15.05 -11.08 -9.17
CA ALA A 498 -14.39 -11.65 -7.98
C ALA A 498 -15.06 -12.97 -7.56
N ASP A 499 -16.39 -13.01 -7.56
CA ASP A 499 -17.18 -14.20 -7.22
C ASP A 499 -17.02 -15.35 -8.23
N ASN A 500 -16.76 -15.02 -9.50
CA ASN A 500 -16.60 -15.99 -10.59
C ASN A 500 -15.14 -16.18 -11.04
N TRP A 501 -14.16 -15.62 -10.30
CA TRP A 501 -12.78 -15.50 -10.77
C TRP A 501 -12.12 -16.83 -11.15
N ASP A 502 -12.26 -17.85 -10.33
CA ASP A 502 -11.58 -19.14 -10.55
C ASP A 502 -12.09 -19.85 -11.81
N ASP A 503 -13.38 -19.75 -12.06
CA ASP A 503 -13.99 -20.29 -13.29
C ASP A 503 -13.57 -19.47 -14.51
N LEU A 504 -13.61 -18.15 -14.44
CA LEU A 504 -13.18 -17.26 -15.52
C LEU A 504 -11.68 -17.43 -15.83
N ALA A 505 -10.84 -17.53 -14.82
CA ALA A 505 -9.39 -17.75 -15.01
C ALA A 505 -9.09 -19.09 -15.69
N ARG A 506 -9.95 -20.08 -15.52
CA ARG A 506 -9.85 -21.40 -16.16
C ARG A 506 -10.42 -21.40 -17.58
N THR A 507 -11.59 -20.80 -17.80
CA THR A 507 -12.36 -20.92 -19.06
C THR A 507 -11.95 -19.87 -20.09
N LEU A 508 -11.77 -18.60 -19.70
CA LEU A 508 -11.48 -17.50 -20.64
C LEU A 508 -10.21 -17.69 -21.49
N PRO A 509 -9.08 -18.20 -20.95
CA PRO A 509 -7.91 -18.45 -21.79
C PRO A 509 -8.15 -19.52 -22.87
N GLU A 510 -9.01 -20.49 -22.60
CA GLU A 510 -9.39 -21.53 -23.57
C GLU A 510 -10.37 -20.97 -24.61
N GLU A 511 -11.38 -20.25 -24.18
CA GLU A 511 -12.32 -19.56 -25.06
C GLU A 511 -11.59 -18.59 -25.99
N HIS A 512 -10.66 -17.79 -25.46
CA HIS A 512 -9.83 -16.87 -26.23
C HIS A 512 -9.01 -17.63 -27.29
N ARG A 513 -8.35 -18.74 -26.92
CA ARG A 513 -7.57 -19.55 -27.87
C ARG A 513 -8.44 -20.09 -29.00
N ASN A 514 -9.60 -20.65 -28.65
CA ASN A 514 -10.52 -21.25 -29.62
C ASN A 514 -11.08 -20.18 -30.55
N PHE A 515 -11.49 -19.04 -30.00
CA PHE A 515 -12.03 -17.92 -30.76
C PHE A 515 -10.96 -17.32 -31.69
N ARG A 516 -9.75 -17.08 -31.18
CA ARG A 516 -8.62 -16.63 -31.94
C ARG A 516 -8.24 -17.60 -33.07
N ALA A 517 -8.26 -18.92 -32.81
CA ALA A 517 -7.93 -19.92 -33.82
C ALA A 517 -8.91 -19.87 -34.99
N GLY A 518 -10.24 -19.74 -34.75
CA GLY A 518 -11.25 -19.52 -35.77
C GLY A 518 -10.97 -18.27 -36.62
N LEU A 519 -10.68 -17.15 -35.95
CA LEU A 519 -10.34 -15.88 -36.59
C LEU A 519 -9.04 -15.94 -37.43
N MET A 520 -8.05 -16.70 -36.99
CA MET A 520 -6.82 -16.90 -37.76
C MET A 520 -7.04 -17.62 -39.09
N MET A 521 -8.06 -18.49 -39.17
CA MET A 521 -8.46 -19.11 -40.42
C MET A 521 -9.15 -18.11 -41.35
N GLU A 522 -9.98 -17.23 -40.83
CA GLU A 522 -10.71 -16.21 -41.59
C GLU A 522 -9.75 -15.11 -42.05
N TYR A 523 -8.84 -14.65 -41.16
CA TYR A 523 -7.90 -13.54 -41.39
C TYR A 523 -6.47 -14.02 -41.69
N ARG A 524 -6.28 -15.19 -42.30
CA ARG A 524 -4.95 -15.79 -42.55
C ARG A 524 -3.97 -14.91 -43.35
N ASN A 525 -4.47 -13.96 -44.10
CA ASN A 525 -3.67 -13.04 -44.92
C ASN A 525 -3.26 -11.78 -44.17
N TYR A 526 -3.76 -11.59 -42.93
CA TYR A 526 -3.48 -10.42 -42.11
C TYR A 526 -2.43 -10.71 -41.04
N HIS A 527 -1.99 -9.67 -40.38
CA HIS A 527 -1.04 -9.82 -39.27
C HIS A 527 -1.69 -10.59 -38.10
N LEU A 528 -0.99 -11.55 -37.49
CA LEU A 528 -1.50 -12.44 -36.43
C LEU A 528 -2.12 -11.70 -35.23
N ARG A 529 -1.68 -10.47 -34.94
CA ARG A 529 -2.25 -9.65 -33.85
C ARG A 529 -3.66 -9.17 -34.12
N VAL A 530 -4.10 -9.14 -35.37
CA VAL A 530 -5.45 -8.73 -35.76
C VAL A 530 -6.49 -9.66 -35.11
N SER A 531 -6.31 -10.96 -35.27
CA SER A 531 -7.19 -11.98 -34.68
C SER A 531 -7.15 -11.98 -33.16
N ASP A 532 -5.97 -11.76 -32.57
CA ASP A 532 -5.77 -11.69 -31.12
C ASP A 532 -6.48 -10.48 -30.52
N THR A 533 -6.34 -9.30 -31.14
CA THR A 533 -6.99 -8.05 -30.70
C THR A 533 -8.52 -8.17 -30.75
N LEU A 534 -9.05 -8.73 -31.87
CA LEU A 534 -10.50 -8.92 -32.02
C LEU A 534 -11.05 -9.88 -30.98
N ALA A 535 -10.42 -11.05 -30.79
CA ALA A 535 -10.84 -12.02 -29.80
C ALA A 535 -10.85 -11.42 -28.38
N THR A 536 -9.76 -10.73 -27.99
CA THR A 536 -9.61 -10.14 -26.67
C THR A 536 -10.68 -9.07 -26.40
N LEU A 537 -10.87 -8.13 -27.35
CA LEU A 537 -11.81 -7.03 -27.15
C LEU A 537 -13.27 -7.52 -27.16
N TYR A 538 -13.59 -8.49 -28.04
CA TYR A 538 -14.93 -9.09 -28.07
C TYR A 538 -15.27 -9.82 -26.76
N LEU A 539 -14.33 -10.54 -26.17
CA LEU A 539 -14.57 -11.19 -24.87
C LEU A 539 -14.84 -10.17 -23.76
N GLY A 540 -14.15 -9.02 -23.74
CA GLY A 540 -14.48 -7.94 -22.82
C GLY A 540 -15.91 -7.42 -23.01
N PHE A 541 -16.32 -7.20 -24.27
CA PHE A 541 -17.69 -6.82 -24.61
C PHE A 541 -18.72 -7.87 -24.21
N HIS A 542 -18.44 -9.14 -24.51
CA HIS A 542 -19.31 -10.26 -24.21
C HIS A 542 -19.54 -10.42 -22.70
N LEU A 543 -18.50 -10.34 -21.88
CA LEU A 543 -18.60 -10.46 -20.42
C LEU A 543 -19.38 -9.29 -19.80
N GLY A 544 -19.19 -8.07 -20.29
CA GLY A 544 -20.00 -6.93 -19.87
C GLY A 544 -21.51 -7.15 -20.14
N LEU A 545 -21.85 -7.70 -21.30
CA LEU A 545 -23.24 -8.05 -21.63
C LEU A 545 -23.76 -9.25 -20.80
N THR A 546 -22.92 -10.24 -20.52
CA THR A 546 -23.29 -11.36 -19.65
C THR A 546 -23.65 -10.88 -18.26
N TYR A 547 -22.80 -10.00 -17.67
CA TYR A 547 -23.11 -9.35 -16.41
C TYR A 547 -24.41 -8.53 -16.46
N ALA A 548 -24.66 -7.79 -17.56
CA ALA A 548 -25.89 -7.02 -17.73
C ALA A 548 -27.15 -7.89 -17.71
N VAL A 549 -27.08 -9.08 -18.29
CA VAL A 549 -28.19 -10.05 -18.28
C VAL A 549 -28.39 -10.62 -16.88
N GLU A 550 -27.33 -11.06 -16.22
CA GLU A 550 -27.41 -11.64 -14.88
C GLU A 550 -27.97 -10.67 -13.84
N MET A 551 -27.64 -9.36 -13.96
CA MET A 551 -28.19 -8.32 -13.10
C MET A 551 -29.62 -7.88 -13.48
N GLY A 552 -30.18 -8.42 -14.54
CA GLY A 552 -31.52 -8.03 -15.02
C GLY A 552 -31.55 -6.61 -15.61
N ALA A 553 -30.42 -6.10 -16.05
CA ALA A 553 -30.33 -4.81 -16.76
C ALA A 553 -30.76 -4.94 -18.22
N LEU A 554 -30.57 -6.13 -18.82
CA LEU A 554 -30.81 -6.45 -20.21
C LEU A 554 -31.46 -7.82 -20.32
N GLY A 555 -32.42 -7.98 -21.23
CA GLY A 555 -33.00 -9.27 -21.55
C GLY A 555 -32.08 -10.09 -22.44
N GLU A 556 -32.15 -11.45 -22.40
CA GLU A 556 -31.28 -12.31 -23.22
C GLU A 556 -31.46 -12.08 -24.74
N ALA A 557 -32.68 -11.79 -25.18
CA ALA A 557 -32.95 -11.47 -26.58
C ALA A 557 -32.28 -10.15 -27.03
N GLU A 558 -32.29 -9.14 -26.18
CA GLU A 558 -31.60 -7.86 -26.44
C GLU A 558 -30.08 -8.05 -26.39
N ALA A 559 -29.58 -8.84 -25.42
CA ALA A 559 -28.17 -9.18 -25.34
C ALA A 559 -27.66 -9.89 -26.59
N ALA A 560 -28.47 -10.80 -27.16
CA ALA A 560 -28.14 -11.47 -28.41
C ALA A 560 -27.99 -10.47 -29.57
N VAL A 561 -28.91 -9.49 -29.68
CA VAL A 561 -28.81 -8.41 -30.66
C VAL A 561 -27.54 -7.56 -30.47
N TRP A 562 -27.24 -7.22 -29.22
CA TRP A 562 -26.00 -6.45 -28.93
C TRP A 562 -24.74 -7.25 -29.20
N ARG A 563 -24.72 -8.56 -28.92
CA ARG A 563 -23.59 -9.45 -29.27
C ARG A 563 -23.33 -9.45 -30.78
N GLU A 564 -24.40 -9.56 -31.59
CA GLU A 564 -24.31 -9.53 -33.05
C GLU A 564 -23.81 -8.17 -33.58
N ARG A 565 -24.42 -7.05 -33.11
CA ARG A 565 -24.00 -5.69 -33.46
C ARG A 565 -22.55 -5.41 -33.05
N GLY A 566 -22.20 -5.79 -31.81
CA GLY A 566 -20.84 -5.60 -31.29
C GLY A 566 -19.81 -6.40 -32.07
N TRP A 567 -20.12 -7.65 -32.40
CA TRP A 567 -19.29 -8.46 -33.27
C TRP A 567 -19.04 -7.81 -34.63
N ALA A 568 -20.11 -7.37 -35.30
CA ALA A 568 -20.02 -6.71 -36.61
C ALA A 568 -19.20 -5.41 -36.54
N ALA A 569 -19.37 -4.61 -35.49
CA ALA A 569 -18.64 -3.35 -35.29
C ALA A 569 -17.15 -3.58 -35.06
N LEU A 570 -16.79 -4.51 -34.19
CA LEU A 570 -15.38 -4.83 -33.90
C LEU A 570 -14.69 -5.46 -35.10
N LYS A 571 -15.39 -6.32 -35.83
CA LYS A 571 -14.91 -6.92 -37.08
C LYS A 571 -14.57 -5.84 -38.11
N ALA A 572 -15.49 -4.89 -38.36
CA ALA A 572 -15.27 -3.79 -39.27
C ALA A 572 -14.05 -2.92 -38.88
N GLY A 573 -13.87 -2.64 -37.59
CA GLY A 573 -12.71 -1.89 -37.07
C GLY A 573 -11.39 -2.63 -37.32
N VAL A 574 -11.38 -3.94 -37.09
CA VAL A 574 -10.20 -4.78 -37.28
C VAL A 574 -9.85 -4.93 -38.77
N GLU A 575 -10.84 -5.03 -39.65
CA GLU A 575 -10.65 -5.08 -41.09
C GLU A 575 -10.05 -3.76 -41.64
N ALA A 576 -10.55 -2.63 -41.16
CA ALA A 576 -9.98 -1.31 -41.47
C ALA A 576 -8.52 -1.19 -40.98
N GLN A 577 -8.21 -1.69 -39.81
CA GLN A 577 -6.86 -1.75 -39.24
C GLN A 577 -5.93 -2.65 -40.09
N ALA A 578 -6.42 -3.81 -40.49
CA ALA A 578 -5.66 -4.74 -41.33
C ALA A 578 -5.29 -4.13 -42.70
N GLN A 579 -6.23 -3.42 -43.33
CA GLN A 579 -5.96 -2.67 -44.59
C GLN A 579 -4.91 -1.55 -44.39
N ARG A 580 -4.96 -0.87 -43.22
CA ARG A 580 -3.94 0.15 -42.86
C ARG A 580 -2.54 -0.48 -42.74
N LEU A 581 -2.44 -1.61 -42.04
CA LEU A 581 -1.21 -2.39 -41.89
C LEU A 581 -0.63 -2.82 -43.25
N GLU A 582 -1.48 -3.31 -44.14
CA GLU A 582 -1.06 -3.75 -45.44
C GLU A 582 -0.44 -2.59 -46.24
N ARG A 583 -1.06 -1.39 -46.23
CA ARG A 583 -0.53 -0.19 -46.87
C ARG A 583 0.81 0.28 -46.32
N GLN A 584 1.13 -0.03 -45.07
CA GLN A 584 2.37 0.33 -44.39
C GLN A 584 3.46 -0.76 -44.47
N ARG A 585 3.24 -1.85 -45.20
CA ARG A 585 4.27 -2.88 -45.36
C ARG A 585 5.52 -2.29 -46.03
N PRO A 586 6.73 -2.47 -45.42
CA PRO A 586 7.96 -1.91 -45.93
C PRO A 586 8.24 -2.28 -47.40
N THR A 587 7.86 -3.51 -47.80
CA THR A 587 8.00 -3.97 -49.21
C THR A 587 7.09 -3.22 -50.16
N LEU A 588 5.84 -2.90 -49.78
CA LEU A 588 4.94 -2.11 -50.61
C LEU A 588 5.39 -0.65 -50.72
N LEU A 589 5.80 -0.06 -49.60
CA LEU A 589 6.36 1.29 -49.55
C LEU A 589 7.61 1.39 -50.42
N PHE A 590 8.52 0.41 -50.34
CA PHE A 590 9.68 0.34 -51.21
C PHE A 590 9.31 0.30 -52.69
N LEU A 591 8.35 -0.57 -53.05
CA LEU A 591 7.88 -0.66 -54.44
C LEU A 591 7.21 0.63 -54.93
N GLN A 592 6.44 1.32 -54.07
CA GLN A 592 5.85 2.62 -54.40
C GLN A 592 6.90 3.70 -54.62
N VAL A 593 7.91 3.76 -53.72
CA VAL A 593 9.03 4.70 -53.87
C VAL A 593 9.81 4.39 -55.15
N LEU A 594 10.12 3.12 -55.43
CA LEU A 594 10.82 2.69 -56.62
C LEU A 594 10.02 3.06 -57.90
N SER A 595 8.71 2.75 -57.92
CA SER A 595 7.84 3.12 -59.05
C SER A 595 7.78 4.63 -59.27
N SER A 596 7.74 5.41 -58.16
CA SER A 596 7.77 6.87 -58.23
C SER A 596 9.09 7.40 -58.79
N LEU A 597 10.23 6.82 -58.39
CA LEU A 597 11.56 7.19 -58.90
C LEU A 597 11.70 6.84 -60.38
N VAL A 598 11.22 5.67 -60.79
CA VAL A 598 11.17 5.26 -62.21
C VAL A 598 10.33 6.24 -63.04
N ALA A 599 9.12 6.57 -62.53
CA ALA A 599 8.23 7.52 -63.20
C ALA A 599 8.83 8.94 -63.34
N GLN A 600 9.70 9.34 -62.40
CA GLN A 600 10.44 10.61 -62.44
C GLN A 600 11.74 10.54 -63.26
N GLY A 601 12.08 9.40 -63.83
CA GLY A 601 13.35 9.22 -64.62
C GLY A 601 14.60 9.31 -63.69
N LYS A 602 14.48 9.01 -62.42
CA LYS A 602 15.56 9.09 -61.40
C LYS A 602 16.08 7.72 -60.96
N ALA A 603 15.63 6.63 -61.57
CA ALA A 603 16.08 5.26 -61.31
C ALA A 603 16.92 4.71 -62.46
#